data_6964d5be1306e184a82ae0dc64f68543
#
_entry.id   6964d5be1306e184a82ae0dc64f68543
#
_cell.length_a   1.000
_cell.length_b   1.000
_cell.length_c   1.000
_cell.angle_alpha   90.00
_cell.angle_beta   90.00
_cell.angle_gamma   90.00
#
_symmetry.space_group_name_H-M   'P 1'
#
loop_
_entity.id
_entity.type
_entity.pdbx_description
1 polymer ?
#
loop_
_entity_poly.entity_id
_entity_poly.type
_entity_poly.pdbx_seq_one_letter_code
_entity_poly.pdbx_strand_id
1 'polypeptide(L)'
;MIIVLKPYTTKDDVSRVENMVKKRGLNTHVVQGEEMTVIGCIGDTAKVDSKLFEIDSAVDKVMHVQEPYKLANRAFHPEDSIINVSGVKVGGDNLAMIAGPCSVESYEQVLEIAQAAKASGANLLRGGAFKPRTSPYSFQGLGLEGLDILTAVKEATGLPIVTELMSDKYLDIFNEKVDLIQIGARNMQNFDLLKELGQLDRPILLKRGLNATYEEWIMSAEYIMASGNENVILCERGIRTFESYTRNTLDLQSIPVLRKLTHLPIIVDPSHAGGKWWLVDSMAMAAVAAGADGLMIEVHNDPESALCDGAQSLKPKKYDELIKKVSQIAGVVGKTI
;
A
#
# COMPACT_ATOMS: atom_id res chain seq x y z
N MET A 1 -3.59 -21.45 12.14
CA MET A 1 -3.13 -21.68 13.53
C MET A 1 -1.82 -20.94 13.72
N ILE A 2 -1.62 -20.33 14.87
CA ILE A 2 -0.42 -19.58 15.22
C ILE A 2 0.15 -20.18 16.50
N ILE A 3 1.47 -20.37 16.52
CA ILE A 3 2.21 -20.76 17.71
C ILE A 3 3.05 -19.56 18.14
N VAL A 4 2.79 -19.04 19.33
CA VAL A 4 3.58 -17.96 19.94
C VAL A 4 4.63 -18.60 20.84
N LEU A 5 5.88 -18.23 20.63
CA LEU A 5 6.98 -18.72 21.46
C LEU A 5 7.22 -17.75 22.64
N LYS A 6 7.77 -18.29 23.73
CA LYS A 6 8.16 -17.50 24.90
C LYS A 6 9.27 -16.49 24.54
N PRO A 7 9.39 -15.38 25.26
CA PRO A 7 10.52 -14.48 25.13
C PRO A 7 11.86 -15.21 25.29
N TYR A 8 12.87 -14.77 24.56
CA TYR A 8 14.25 -15.31 24.62
C TYR A 8 14.42 -16.76 24.12
N THR A 9 13.50 -17.27 23.29
CA THR A 9 13.70 -18.57 22.62
C THR A 9 14.91 -18.54 21.69
N THR A 10 15.66 -19.65 21.68
CA THR A 10 16.84 -19.81 20.83
C THR A 10 16.46 -20.19 19.40
N LYS A 11 17.39 -20.04 18.45
CA LYS A 11 17.19 -20.51 17.07
C LYS A 11 16.89 -22.02 17.00
N ASP A 12 17.48 -22.79 17.91
CA ASP A 12 17.25 -24.25 17.99
C ASP A 12 15.83 -24.56 18.46
N ASP A 13 15.28 -23.77 19.39
CA ASP A 13 13.88 -23.89 19.82
C ASP A 13 12.92 -23.60 18.67
N VAL A 14 13.16 -22.51 17.94
CA VAL A 14 12.35 -22.15 16.76
C VAL A 14 12.39 -23.30 15.74
N SER A 15 13.58 -23.77 15.38
CA SER A 15 13.76 -24.86 14.41
C SER A 15 13.09 -26.16 14.87
N ARG A 16 13.13 -26.45 16.16
CA ARG A 16 12.47 -27.64 16.74
C ARG A 16 10.96 -27.54 16.57
N VAL A 17 10.34 -26.42 16.94
CA VAL A 17 8.89 -26.21 16.81
C VAL A 17 8.46 -26.19 15.35
N GLU A 18 9.21 -25.52 14.45
CA GLU A 18 8.94 -25.59 13.01
C GLU A 18 8.92 -27.02 12.48
N ASN A 19 9.90 -27.85 12.89
CA ASN A 19 9.95 -29.25 12.48
C ASN A 19 8.76 -30.04 13.02
N MET A 20 8.25 -29.71 14.19
CA MET A 20 7.01 -30.32 14.71
C MET A 20 5.80 -29.98 13.83
N VAL A 21 5.71 -28.75 13.30
CA VAL A 21 4.66 -28.31 12.38
C VAL A 21 4.80 -28.99 11.03
N LYS A 22 6.01 -28.98 10.44
CA LYS A 22 6.30 -29.58 9.12
C LYS A 22 6.05 -31.10 9.09
N LYS A 23 6.36 -31.83 10.18
CA LYS A 23 6.05 -33.28 10.33
C LYS A 23 4.55 -33.59 10.27
N ARG A 24 3.67 -32.59 10.42
CA ARG A 24 2.21 -32.73 10.33
C ARG A 24 1.64 -32.26 8.99
N GLY A 25 2.53 -32.07 7.99
CA GLY A 25 2.14 -31.70 6.63
C GLY A 25 1.72 -30.23 6.48
N LEU A 26 2.07 -29.38 7.45
CA LEU A 26 1.84 -27.94 7.38
C LEU A 26 3.12 -27.22 6.97
N ASN A 27 2.97 -26.10 6.25
CA ASN A 27 4.04 -25.14 6.03
C ASN A 27 4.15 -24.19 7.22
N THR A 28 5.33 -23.55 7.37
CA THR A 28 5.60 -22.59 8.43
C THR A 28 5.97 -21.24 7.84
N HIS A 29 5.52 -20.18 8.49
CA HIS A 29 6.02 -18.83 8.30
C HIS A 29 6.46 -18.31 9.68
N VAL A 30 7.76 -18.00 9.81
CA VAL A 30 8.35 -17.57 11.09
C VAL A 30 8.58 -16.07 11.04
N VAL A 31 7.98 -15.36 12.00
CA VAL A 31 8.20 -13.93 12.22
C VAL A 31 8.92 -13.76 13.55
N GLN A 32 10.11 -13.19 13.50
CA GLN A 32 10.92 -12.92 14.69
C GLN A 32 10.84 -11.42 15.00
N GLY A 33 10.02 -11.06 16.00
CA GLY A 33 9.95 -9.71 16.54
C GLY A 33 11.02 -9.44 17.59
N GLU A 34 11.06 -8.22 18.11
CA GLU A 34 12.04 -7.84 19.14
C GLU A 34 11.77 -8.56 20.48
N GLU A 35 10.53 -8.77 20.86
CA GLU A 35 10.15 -9.36 22.15
C GLU A 35 9.66 -10.81 22.03
N MET A 36 9.11 -11.22 20.91
CA MET A 36 8.55 -12.55 20.72
C MET A 36 8.76 -13.10 19.30
N THR A 37 8.77 -14.42 19.19
CA THR A 37 8.76 -15.12 17.90
C THR A 37 7.42 -15.79 17.70
N VAL A 38 6.88 -15.67 16.51
CA VAL A 38 5.60 -16.23 16.10
C VAL A 38 5.81 -17.20 14.92
N ILE A 39 5.24 -18.40 15.01
CA ILE A 39 5.26 -19.40 13.93
C ILE A 39 3.84 -19.54 13.40
N GLY A 40 3.60 -19.00 12.20
CA GLY A 40 2.37 -19.20 11.45
C GLY A 40 2.33 -20.59 10.82
N CYS A 41 1.28 -21.35 11.07
CA CYS A 41 1.06 -22.66 10.46
C CYS A 41 0.10 -22.51 9.28
N ILE A 42 0.59 -22.80 8.08
CA ILE A 42 -0.13 -22.63 6.81
C ILE A 42 -0.52 -24.01 6.28
N GLY A 43 -1.82 -24.21 6.00
CA GLY A 43 -2.40 -25.46 5.52
C GLY A 43 -3.70 -25.82 6.26
N ASP A 44 -4.16 -27.07 6.15
CA ASP A 44 -5.37 -27.56 6.82
C ASP A 44 -5.09 -27.81 8.31
N THR A 45 -5.15 -26.72 9.09
CA THR A 45 -4.90 -26.76 10.53
C THR A 45 -6.08 -27.29 11.35
N ALA A 46 -7.26 -27.50 10.73
CA ALA A 46 -8.44 -27.99 11.43
C ALA A 46 -8.28 -29.43 11.95
N LYS A 47 -7.42 -30.20 11.31
CA LYS A 47 -7.14 -31.61 11.67
C LYS A 47 -6.00 -31.78 12.66
N VAL A 48 -5.35 -30.69 13.06
CA VAL A 48 -4.17 -30.75 13.93
C VAL A 48 -4.55 -30.34 15.35
N ASP A 49 -4.32 -31.22 16.30
CA ASP A 49 -4.54 -30.94 17.73
C ASP A 49 -3.49 -29.92 18.22
N SER A 50 -3.92 -28.72 18.60
CA SER A 50 -3.06 -27.66 19.10
C SER A 50 -2.30 -28.02 20.38
N LYS A 51 -2.86 -28.88 21.21
CA LYS A 51 -2.24 -29.36 22.46
C LYS A 51 -0.88 -30.01 22.23
N LEU A 52 -0.67 -30.59 21.05
CA LEU A 52 0.61 -31.22 20.69
C LEU A 52 1.78 -30.23 20.64
N PHE A 53 1.51 -28.95 20.40
CA PHE A 53 2.53 -27.90 20.38
C PHE A 53 2.68 -27.24 21.76
N GLU A 54 1.60 -27.17 22.53
CA GLU A 54 1.60 -26.59 23.89
C GLU A 54 2.49 -27.37 24.88
N ILE A 55 2.81 -28.64 24.56
CA ILE A 55 3.71 -29.48 25.36
C ILE A 55 5.17 -29.02 25.28
N ASP A 56 5.56 -28.34 24.18
CA ASP A 56 6.95 -27.87 24.02
C ASP A 56 7.22 -26.68 24.95
N SER A 57 8.31 -26.76 25.70
CA SER A 57 8.68 -25.76 26.73
C SER A 57 8.93 -24.36 26.16
N ALA A 58 9.25 -24.26 24.87
CA ALA A 58 9.45 -22.99 24.17
C ALA A 58 8.13 -22.31 23.74
N VAL A 59 7.02 -23.05 23.74
CA VAL A 59 5.70 -22.50 23.33
C VAL A 59 5.06 -21.80 24.52
N ASP A 60 4.60 -20.56 24.29
CA ASP A 60 3.80 -19.79 25.23
C ASP A 60 2.31 -20.13 25.09
N LYS A 61 1.81 -20.04 23.86
CA LYS A 61 0.40 -20.37 23.54
C LYS A 61 0.22 -20.74 22.06
N VAL A 62 -0.88 -21.47 21.80
CA VAL A 62 -1.33 -21.77 20.44
C VAL A 62 -2.71 -21.15 20.21
N MET A 63 -2.89 -20.43 19.11
CA MET A 63 -4.12 -19.75 18.75
C MET A 63 -4.65 -20.24 17.40
N HIS A 64 -5.96 -20.45 17.32
CA HIS A 64 -6.64 -20.69 16.05
C HIS A 64 -7.05 -19.35 15.45
N VAL A 65 -6.61 -19.10 14.21
CA VAL A 65 -6.98 -17.90 13.45
C VAL A 65 -8.17 -18.25 12.57
N GLN A 66 -9.23 -17.50 12.73
CA GLN A 66 -10.48 -17.70 11.98
C GLN A 66 -10.44 -17.01 10.60
N GLU A 67 -9.67 -15.93 10.48
CA GLU A 67 -9.56 -15.17 9.22
C GLU A 67 -8.94 -16.02 8.10
N PRO A 68 -9.44 -15.88 6.86
CA PRO A 68 -8.97 -16.65 5.71
C PRO A 68 -7.56 -16.28 5.24
N TYR A 69 -7.07 -15.06 5.54
CA TYR A 69 -5.71 -14.57 5.23
C TYR A 69 -4.74 -14.89 6.37
N LYS A 70 -3.49 -15.15 6.06
CA LYS A 70 -2.45 -15.58 7.01
C LYS A 70 -1.26 -14.63 7.04
N LEU A 71 -0.59 -14.44 5.89
CA LEU A 71 0.61 -13.59 5.79
C LEU A 71 0.28 -12.13 6.10
N ALA A 72 -0.83 -11.61 5.58
CA ALA A 72 -1.30 -10.26 5.85
C ALA A 72 -1.94 -10.08 7.25
N ASN A 73 -2.10 -11.14 8.04
CA ASN A 73 -2.81 -11.09 9.30
C ASN A 73 -1.94 -10.55 10.44
N ARG A 74 -2.43 -9.54 11.17
CA ARG A 74 -1.77 -8.96 12.35
C ARG A 74 -1.38 -10.02 13.39
N ALA A 75 -2.15 -11.08 13.55
CA ALA A 75 -1.86 -12.13 14.52
C ALA A 75 -0.65 -12.99 14.11
N PHE A 76 -0.33 -13.08 12.80
CA PHE A 76 0.88 -13.74 12.29
C PHE A 76 2.10 -12.80 12.30
N HIS A 77 1.87 -11.50 12.18
CA HIS A 77 2.90 -10.45 12.18
C HIS A 77 2.46 -9.33 13.13
N PRO A 78 2.78 -9.42 14.44
CA PRO A 78 2.26 -8.49 15.46
C PRO A 78 2.72 -7.04 15.30
N GLU A 79 3.92 -6.82 14.77
CA GLU A 79 4.52 -5.51 14.56
C GLU A 79 4.06 -4.87 13.24
N ASP A 80 4.11 -3.55 13.14
CA ASP A 80 3.82 -2.85 11.89
C ASP A 80 4.91 -3.11 10.85
N SER A 81 4.52 -3.43 9.63
CA SER A 81 5.47 -3.51 8.51
C SER A 81 5.93 -2.13 8.09
N ILE A 82 7.23 -2.02 7.80
CA ILE A 82 7.85 -0.83 7.23
C ILE A 82 8.40 -1.20 5.86
N ILE A 83 7.77 -0.69 4.82
CA ILE A 83 8.14 -0.98 3.44
C ILE A 83 9.12 0.09 2.93
N ASN A 84 10.26 -0.37 2.40
CA ASN A 84 11.26 0.53 1.81
C ASN A 84 11.03 0.69 0.29
N VAL A 85 10.71 1.90 -0.13
CA VAL A 85 10.54 2.27 -1.54
C VAL A 85 11.75 3.11 -1.97
N SER A 86 12.79 2.46 -2.47
CA SER A 86 14.04 3.13 -2.93
C SER A 86 14.59 4.18 -1.94
N GLY A 87 14.63 3.81 -0.65
CA GLY A 87 15.13 4.66 0.44
C GLY A 87 14.04 5.40 1.22
N VAL A 88 12.81 5.48 0.71
CA VAL A 88 11.66 6.07 1.42
C VAL A 88 10.96 4.98 2.23
N LYS A 89 10.83 5.17 3.53
CA LYS A 89 10.12 4.25 4.42
C LYS A 89 8.64 4.59 4.46
N VAL A 90 7.78 3.56 4.35
CA VAL A 90 6.33 3.66 4.43
C VAL A 90 5.84 2.74 5.56
N GLY A 91 5.15 3.28 6.54
CA GLY A 91 4.70 2.53 7.72
C GLY A 91 5.47 2.87 9.00
N GLY A 92 5.04 2.34 10.13
CA GLY A 92 5.54 2.70 11.46
C GLY A 92 5.32 4.19 11.75
N ASP A 93 6.37 4.86 12.18
CA ASP A 93 6.32 6.31 12.47
C ASP A 93 6.56 7.19 11.23
N ASN A 94 6.69 6.59 10.03
CA ASN A 94 6.94 7.34 8.80
C ASN A 94 5.62 7.67 8.11
N LEU A 95 5.51 8.89 7.58
CA LEU A 95 4.40 9.37 6.76
C LEU A 95 4.86 9.59 5.32
N ALA A 96 4.49 8.71 4.41
CA ALA A 96 4.83 8.85 3.00
C ALA A 96 3.96 9.91 2.31
N MET A 97 4.60 10.82 1.57
CA MET A 97 3.92 11.86 0.80
C MET A 97 4.10 11.61 -0.69
N ILE A 98 3.09 10.99 -1.31
CA ILE A 98 3.06 10.67 -2.74
C ILE A 98 2.33 11.80 -3.46
N ALA A 99 3.02 12.54 -4.33
CA ALA A 99 2.42 13.66 -5.05
C ALA A 99 2.83 13.68 -6.52
N GLY A 100 1.96 14.21 -7.38
CA GLY A 100 2.24 14.33 -8.81
C GLY A 100 0.96 14.38 -9.64
N PRO A 101 1.07 14.50 -10.99
CA PRO A 101 -0.08 14.65 -11.86
C PRO A 101 -0.92 13.36 -11.98
N CYS A 102 -2.20 13.47 -12.29
CA CYS A 102 -3.05 12.31 -12.60
C CYS A 102 -2.47 11.50 -13.76
N SER A 103 -2.10 12.16 -14.83
CA SER A 103 -1.44 11.57 -16.01
C SER A 103 -0.16 12.28 -16.34
N VAL A 104 0.79 11.54 -16.90
CA VAL A 104 1.96 12.08 -17.56
C VAL A 104 1.53 12.65 -18.92
N GLU A 105 1.78 13.95 -19.15
CA GLU A 105 1.36 14.66 -20.36
C GLU A 105 2.56 15.17 -21.16
N SER A 106 3.61 15.68 -20.48
CA SER A 106 4.91 16.00 -21.05
C SER A 106 6.01 15.95 -19.99
N TYR A 107 7.27 15.95 -20.43
CA TYR A 107 8.41 16.02 -19.53
C TYR A 107 8.42 17.31 -18.69
N GLU A 108 8.16 18.45 -19.33
CA GLU A 108 8.15 19.78 -18.71
C GLU A 108 7.08 19.86 -17.62
N GLN A 109 5.86 19.38 -17.91
CA GLN A 109 4.75 19.33 -16.95
C GLN A 109 5.13 18.52 -15.73
N VAL A 110 5.60 17.27 -15.91
CA VAL A 110 5.93 16.38 -14.79
C VAL A 110 7.10 16.91 -13.98
N LEU A 111 8.12 17.47 -14.64
CA LEU A 111 9.30 18.04 -13.98
C LEU A 111 8.92 19.24 -13.10
N GLU A 112 8.15 20.19 -13.62
CA GLU A 112 7.70 21.36 -12.87
C GLU A 112 6.90 20.95 -11.62
N ILE A 113 5.95 20.01 -11.78
CA ILE A 113 5.14 19.50 -10.68
C ILE A 113 6.00 18.76 -9.65
N ALA A 114 6.92 17.90 -10.11
CA ALA A 114 7.80 17.11 -9.24
C ALA A 114 8.74 17.99 -8.41
N GLN A 115 9.32 19.03 -9.02
CA GLN A 115 10.18 19.99 -8.31
C GLN A 115 9.39 20.76 -7.23
N ALA A 116 8.21 21.26 -7.58
CA ALA A 116 7.36 21.99 -6.65
C ALA A 116 6.85 21.07 -5.50
N ALA A 117 6.43 19.85 -5.83
CA ALA A 117 5.98 18.88 -4.84
C ALA A 117 7.12 18.47 -3.89
N LYS A 118 8.32 18.20 -4.42
CA LYS A 118 9.52 17.89 -3.63
C LYS A 118 9.88 19.01 -2.67
N ALA A 119 9.90 20.26 -3.17
CA ALA A 119 10.19 21.44 -2.35
C ALA A 119 9.19 21.61 -1.20
N SER A 120 7.95 21.13 -1.36
CA SER A 120 6.90 21.15 -0.34
C SER A 120 6.87 19.92 0.56
N GLY A 121 7.76 18.92 0.36
CA GLY A 121 7.86 17.75 1.23
C GLY A 121 7.33 16.44 0.64
N ALA A 122 7.02 16.35 -0.66
CA ALA A 122 6.79 15.07 -1.31
C ALA A 122 8.09 14.24 -1.32
N ASN A 123 7.97 12.96 -0.96
CA ASN A 123 9.09 12.02 -0.98
C ASN A 123 8.94 10.92 -2.05
N LEU A 124 7.77 10.84 -2.70
CA LEU A 124 7.49 9.94 -3.82
C LEU A 124 6.74 10.70 -4.92
N LEU A 125 7.10 10.45 -6.18
CA LEU A 125 6.44 11.02 -7.36
C LEU A 125 5.42 10.04 -7.92
N ARG A 126 4.15 10.46 -8.03
CA ARG A 126 3.17 9.69 -8.79
C ARG A 126 2.92 10.32 -10.16
N GLY A 127 2.62 9.48 -11.14
CA GLY A 127 2.16 9.89 -12.46
C GLY A 127 1.61 8.69 -13.21
N GLY A 128 0.43 8.81 -13.83
CA GLY A 128 -0.15 7.72 -14.63
C GLY A 128 0.44 7.72 -16.05
N ALA A 129 1.29 6.76 -16.36
CA ALA A 129 1.77 6.54 -17.74
C ALA A 129 0.69 5.87 -18.59
N PHE A 130 -0.05 4.94 -18.00
CA PHE A 130 -1.22 4.28 -18.57
C PHE A 130 -2.49 4.71 -17.83
N LYS A 131 -3.62 4.83 -18.53
CA LYS A 131 -4.88 5.31 -17.93
C LYS A 131 -6.02 4.33 -18.18
N PRO A 132 -6.60 3.72 -17.11
CA PRO A 132 -7.80 2.89 -17.23
C PRO A 132 -9.03 3.78 -17.42
N ARG A 133 -9.49 3.94 -18.66
CA ARG A 133 -10.62 4.82 -18.97
C ARG A 133 -11.88 4.02 -19.25
N THR A 134 -13.03 4.52 -18.75
CA THR A 134 -14.35 3.94 -19.06
C THR A 134 -14.72 4.18 -20.53
N SER A 135 -14.32 5.34 -21.08
CA SER A 135 -14.52 5.64 -22.51
C SER A 135 -13.25 5.37 -23.31
N PRO A 136 -13.31 4.62 -24.43
CA PRO A 136 -12.15 4.39 -25.28
C PRO A 136 -11.69 5.65 -26.04
N TYR A 137 -12.51 6.70 -26.05
CA TYR A 137 -12.19 7.98 -26.69
C TYR A 137 -11.48 8.97 -25.77
N SER A 138 -11.38 8.67 -24.49
CA SER A 138 -10.64 9.50 -23.53
C SER A 138 -9.13 9.27 -23.68
N PHE A 139 -8.31 10.22 -23.21
CA PHE A 139 -6.86 10.09 -23.17
C PHE A 139 -6.44 8.81 -22.43
N GLN A 140 -5.68 7.94 -23.10
CA GLN A 140 -5.30 6.60 -22.60
C GLN A 140 -3.95 6.60 -21.86
N GLY A 141 -3.28 7.76 -21.75
CA GLY A 141 -1.90 7.88 -21.30
C GLY A 141 -0.89 7.75 -22.43
N LEU A 142 0.35 8.13 -22.16
CA LEU A 142 1.47 8.05 -23.11
C LEU A 142 2.10 6.64 -23.18
N GLY A 143 1.68 5.72 -22.31
CA GLY A 143 2.22 4.37 -22.30
C GLY A 143 3.71 4.31 -21.94
N LEU A 144 4.52 3.63 -22.75
CA LEU A 144 5.96 3.49 -22.50
C LEU A 144 6.69 4.82 -22.53
N GLU A 145 6.33 5.75 -23.41
CA GLU A 145 6.87 7.11 -23.43
C GLU A 145 6.63 7.81 -22.10
N GLY A 146 5.46 7.62 -21.48
CA GLY A 146 5.16 8.16 -20.16
C GLY A 146 6.05 7.57 -19.06
N LEU A 147 6.46 6.29 -19.17
CA LEU A 147 7.44 5.69 -18.26
C LEU A 147 8.84 6.28 -18.45
N ASP A 148 9.24 6.54 -19.69
CA ASP A 148 10.53 7.16 -19.98
C ASP A 148 10.59 8.59 -19.44
N ILE A 149 9.51 9.37 -19.57
CA ILE A 149 9.37 10.69 -18.96
C ILE A 149 9.51 10.62 -17.45
N LEU A 150 8.79 9.70 -16.78
CA LEU A 150 8.88 9.52 -15.33
C LEU A 150 10.30 9.17 -14.90
N THR A 151 10.99 8.29 -15.64
CA THR A 151 12.38 7.90 -15.36
C THR A 151 13.31 9.11 -15.46
N ALA A 152 13.21 9.92 -16.51
CA ALA A 152 14.00 11.12 -16.67
C ALA A 152 13.74 12.17 -15.56
N VAL A 153 12.49 12.33 -15.13
CA VAL A 153 12.14 13.22 -14.01
C VAL A 153 12.65 12.66 -12.67
N LYS A 154 12.63 11.34 -12.46
CA LYS A 154 13.28 10.71 -11.30
C LYS A 154 14.78 11.03 -11.26
N GLU A 155 15.49 10.89 -12.37
CA GLU A 155 16.91 11.23 -12.46
C GLU A 155 17.17 12.70 -12.13
N ALA A 156 16.32 13.61 -12.62
CA ALA A 156 16.43 15.05 -12.38
C ALA A 156 16.08 15.47 -10.94
N THR A 157 15.18 14.76 -10.28
CA THR A 157 14.64 15.16 -8.97
C THR A 157 15.09 14.27 -7.82
N GLY A 158 15.44 13.02 -8.09
CA GLY A 158 15.72 11.99 -7.09
C GLY A 158 14.47 11.43 -6.41
N LEU A 159 13.25 11.76 -6.88
CA LEU A 159 12.01 11.20 -6.33
C LEU A 159 11.75 9.80 -6.89
N PRO A 160 11.58 8.75 -6.05
CA PRO A 160 11.17 7.44 -6.52
C PRO A 160 9.78 7.49 -7.17
N ILE A 161 9.56 6.63 -8.18
CA ILE A 161 8.37 6.64 -9.03
C ILE A 161 7.28 5.70 -8.51
N VAL A 162 6.04 6.20 -8.50
CA VAL A 162 4.81 5.42 -8.30
C VAL A 162 3.94 5.53 -9.55
N THR A 163 3.69 4.43 -10.24
CA THR A 163 2.80 4.43 -11.41
C THR A 163 1.99 3.15 -11.53
N GLU A 164 0.83 3.22 -12.20
CA GLU A 164 -0.12 2.12 -12.29
C GLU A 164 0.25 1.13 -13.40
N LEU A 165 0.37 -0.14 -13.03
CA LEU A 165 0.44 -1.27 -13.95
C LEU A 165 -0.97 -1.73 -14.33
N MET A 166 -1.25 -1.80 -15.63
CA MET A 166 -2.55 -2.18 -16.16
C MET A 166 -2.64 -3.64 -16.61
N SER A 167 -1.51 -4.24 -16.99
CA SER A 167 -1.43 -5.58 -17.57
C SER A 167 -0.07 -6.21 -17.32
N ASP A 168 -0.05 -7.52 -17.18
CA ASP A 168 1.13 -8.38 -17.10
C ASP A 168 2.13 -8.20 -18.25
N LYS A 169 1.64 -7.79 -19.42
CA LYS A 169 2.47 -7.47 -20.61
C LYS A 169 3.64 -6.52 -20.31
N TYR A 170 3.54 -5.70 -19.30
CA TYR A 170 4.53 -4.67 -18.98
C TYR A 170 5.30 -4.96 -17.68
N LEU A 171 5.19 -6.17 -17.12
CA LEU A 171 5.84 -6.53 -15.84
C LEU A 171 7.35 -6.30 -15.85
N ASP A 172 8.05 -6.76 -16.88
CA ASP A 172 9.51 -6.65 -16.94
C ASP A 172 9.98 -5.19 -16.90
N ILE A 173 9.37 -4.32 -17.72
CA ILE A 173 9.75 -2.91 -17.77
C ILE A 173 9.34 -2.16 -16.49
N PHE A 174 8.23 -2.56 -15.85
CA PHE A 174 7.84 -2.00 -14.55
C PHE A 174 8.81 -2.44 -13.44
N ASN A 175 9.21 -3.71 -13.43
CA ASN A 175 10.20 -4.21 -12.49
C ASN A 175 11.56 -3.51 -12.64
N GLU A 176 11.93 -3.11 -13.84
CA GLU A 176 13.16 -2.35 -14.11
C GLU A 176 13.07 -0.89 -13.67
N LYS A 177 12.00 -0.17 -14.08
CA LYS A 177 11.94 1.30 -14.02
C LYS A 177 11.14 1.87 -12.84
N VAL A 178 10.19 1.12 -12.26
CA VAL A 178 9.24 1.63 -11.27
C VAL A 178 9.67 1.23 -9.86
N ASP A 179 9.63 2.16 -8.92
CA ASP A 179 10.04 1.93 -7.53
C ASP A 179 8.89 1.39 -6.65
N LEU A 180 7.66 1.80 -6.94
CA LEU A 180 6.44 1.34 -6.27
C LEU A 180 5.36 1.11 -7.34
N ILE A 181 5.03 -0.15 -7.60
CA ILE A 181 4.04 -0.52 -8.61
C ILE A 181 2.64 -0.36 -8.04
N GLN A 182 1.83 0.54 -8.62
CA GLN A 182 0.45 0.71 -8.21
C GLN A 182 -0.46 -0.27 -8.97
N ILE A 183 -1.34 -0.94 -8.23
CA ILE A 183 -2.49 -1.68 -8.78
C ILE A 183 -3.75 -0.87 -8.51
N GLY A 184 -4.41 -0.48 -9.59
CA GLY A 184 -5.63 0.31 -9.53
C GLY A 184 -6.82 -0.47 -8.97
N ALA A 185 -7.81 0.27 -8.47
CA ALA A 185 -9.01 -0.30 -7.85
C ALA A 185 -9.78 -1.29 -8.76
N ARG A 186 -9.71 -1.11 -10.08
CA ARG A 186 -10.35 -2.02 -11.05
C ARG A 186 -9.62 -3.36 -11.19
N ASN A 187 -8.33 -3.42 -10.85
CA ASN A 187 -7.48 -4.62 -10.90
C ASN A 187 -7.24 -5.25 -9.52
N MET A 188 -7.89 -4.75 -8.46
CA MET A 188 -7.72 -5.31 -7.11
C MET A 188 -7.99 -6.81 -7.04
N GLN A 189 -8.96 -7.30 -7.82
CA GLN A 189 -9.34 -8.72 -7.87
C GLN A 189 -8.87 -9.43 -9.15
N ASN A 190 -7.93 -8.86 -9.88
CA ASN A 190 -7.26 -9.54 -10.98
C ASN A 190 -6.18 -10.49 -10.40
N PHE A 191 -6.64 -11.61 -9.85
CA PHE A 191 -5.79 -12.53 -9.08
C PHE A 191 -4.63 -13.10 -9.89
N ASP A 192 -4.77 -13.27 -11.19
CA ASP A 192 -3.66 -13.73 -12.03
C ASP A 192 -2.55 -12.67 -12.10
N LEU A 193 -2.90 -11.39 -12.31
CA LEU A 193 -1.96 -10.28 -12.23
C LEU A 193 -1.32 -10.16 -10.84
N LEU A 194 -2.10 -10.37 -9.77
CA LEU A 194 -1.58 -10.30 -8.40
C LEU A 194 -0.55 -11.40 -8.11
N LYS A 195 -0.74 -12.60 -8.64
CA LYS A 195 0.25 -13.70 -8.52
C LYS A 195 1.56 -13.38 -9.23
N GLU A 196 1.49 -12.81 -10.43
CA GLU A 196 2.68 -12.37 -11.18
C GLU A 196 3.46 -11.27 -10.43
N LEU A 197 2.74 -10.30 -9.85
CA LEU A 197 3.34 -9.27 -9.00
C LEU A 197 4.02 -9.83 -7.76
N GLY A 198 3.52 -10.93 -7.24
CA GLY A 198 4.14 -11.67 -6.15
C GLY A 198 5.49 -12.29 -6.48
N GLN A 199 5.86 -12.40 -7.76
CA GLN A 199 7.16 -12.89 -8.21
C GLN A 199 8.22 -11.76 -8.31
N LEU A 200 7.81 -10.50 -8.15
CA LEU A 200 8.69 -9.34 -8.27
C LEU A 200 9.26 -8.93 -6.91
N ASP A 201 10.44 -8.32 -6.93
CA ASP A 201 11.06 -7.73 -5.72
C ASP A 201 10.61 -6.28 -5.45
N ARG A 202 9.72 -5.73 -6.27
CA ARG A 202 9.25 -4.35 -6.15
C ARG A 202 8.08 -4.23 -5.17
N PRO A 203 8.05 -3.21 -4.32
CA PRO A 203 6.89 -2.93 -3.49
C PRO A 203 5.63 -2.67 -4.34
N ILE A 204 4.49 -3.11 -3.82
CA ILE A 204 3.19 -3.00 -4.50
C ILE A 204 2.25 -2.12 -3.67
N LEU A 205 1.68 -1.09 -4.31
CA LEU A 205 0.61 -0.27 -3.74
C LEU A 205 -0.73 -0.77 -4.28
N LEU A 206 -1.50 -1.42 -3.42
CA LEU A 206 -2.78 -2.04 -3.78
C LEU A 206 -3.95 -1.13 -3.42
N LYS A 207 -4.58 -0.51 -4.42
CA LYS A 207 -5.77 0.33 -4.22
C LYS A 207 -7.01 -0.51 -3.98
N ARG A 208 -7.81 -0.11 -2.98
CA ARG A 208 -9.10 -0.73 -2.65
C ARG A 208 -10.07 -0.65 -3.83
N GLY A 209 -10.75 -1.74 -4.12
CA GLY A 209 -11.87 -1.80 -5.06
C GLY A 209 -13.04 -0.93 -4.61
N LEU A 210 -13.83 -0.42 -5.57
CA LEU A 210 -14.88 0.58 -5.29
C LEU A 210 -16.01 0.09 -4.36
N ASN A 211 -16.20 -1.22 -4.26
CA ASN A 211 -17.19 -1.88 -3.41
C ASN A 211 -16.61 -3.06 -2.61
N ALA A 212 -15.28 -3.09 -2.46
CA ALA A 212 -14.59 -4.15 -1.76
C ALA A 212 -14.71 -4.00 -0.24
N THR A 213 -15.00 -5.10 0.43
CA THR A 213 -14.89 -5.21 1.89
C THR A 213 -13.42 -5.16 2.33
N TYR A 214 -13.16 -4.99 3.62
CA TYR A 214 -11.80 -5.07 4.16
C TYR A 214 -11.19 -6.47 3.95
N GLU A 215 -11.99 -7.51 4.15
CA GLU A 215 -11.55 -8.90 3.96
C GLU A 215 -11.15 -9.17 2.50
N GLU A 216 -11.96 -8.79 1.52
CA GLU A 216 -11.63 -8.93 0.10
C GLU A 216 -10.36 -8.17 -0.29
N TRP A 217 -10.16 -7.00 0.31
CA TRP A 217 -8.96 -6.19 0.05
C TRP A 217 -7.71 -6.81 0.68
N ILE A 218 -7.78 -7.28 1.94
CA ILE A 218 -6.68 -8.01 2.59
C ILE A 218 -6.40 -9.34 1.88
N MET A 219 -7.43 -10.07 1.44
CA MET A 219 -7.25 -11.29 0.64
C MET A 219 -6.53 -11.03 -0.68
N SER A 220 -6.77 -9.88 -1.31
CA SER A 220 -6.03 -9.50 -2.52
C SER A 220 -4.55 -9.22 -2.22
N ALA A 221 -4.24 -8.60 -1.07
CA ALA A 221 -2.85 -8.48 -0.60
C ALA A 221 -2.24 -9.85 -0.29
N GLU A 222 -2.99 -10.75 0.34
CA GLU A 222 -2.57 -12.13 0.62
C GLU A 222 -2.16 -12.89 -0.66
N TYR A 223 -2.85 -12.68 -1.80
CA TYR A 223 -2.47 -13.28 -3.07
C TYR A 223 -1.07 -12.87 -3.53
N ILE A 224 -0.72 -11.59 -3.39
CA ILE A 224 0.62 -11.08 -3.70
C ILE A 224 1.65 -11.70 -2.75
N MET A 225 1.37 -11.65 -1.45
CA MET A 225 2.28 -12.13 -0.40
C MET A 225 2.51 -13.64 -0.48
N ALA A 226 1.45 -14.42 -0.70
CA ALA A 226 1.53 -15.88 -0.84
C ALA A 226 2.31 -16.32 -2.11
N SER A 227 2.45 -15.42 -3.09
CA SER A 227 3.25 -15.63 -4.29
C SER A 227 4.71 -15.21 -4.12
N GLY A 228 5.12 -14.65 -2.97
CA GLY A 228 6.50 -14.39 -2.58
C GLY A 228 6.86 -12.94 -2.25
N ASN A 229 6.02 -11.95 -2.57
CA ASN A 229 6.29 -10.54 -2.33
C ASN A 229 5.51 -10.02 -1.12
N GLU A 230 6.18 -9.86 0.00
CA GLU A 230 5.59 -9.35 1.25
C GLU A 230 5.56 -7.80 1.32
N ASN A 231 6.14 -7.10 0.33
CA ASN A 231 6.20 -5.64 0.31
C ASN A 231 4.92 -5.02 -0.26
N VAL A 232 3.82 -5.14 0.47
CA VAL A 232 2.49 -4.64 0.06
C VAL A 232 2.07 -3.46 0.93
N ILE A 233 1.59 -2.40 0.26
CA ILE A 233 1.03 -1.19 0.88
C ILE A 233 -0.43 -1.10 0.44
N LEU A 234 -1.35 -0.93 1.38
CA LEU A 234 -2.76 -0.72 1.11
C LEU A 234 -3.05 0.76 0.82
N CYS A 235 -3.95 1.05 -0.14
CA CYS A 235 -4.35 2.43 -0.44
C CYS A 235 -5.88 2.57 -0.47
N GLU A 236 -6.44 3.22 0.57
CA GLU A 236 -7.84 3.64 0.59
C GLU A 236 -8.04 4.80 -0.39
N ARG A 237 -9.07 4.74 -1.23
CA ARG A 237 -9.36 5.72 -2.29
C ARG A 237 -10.83 6.06 -2.46
N GLY A 238 -11.62 5.72 -1.47
CA GLY A 238 -13.07 5.87 -1.48
C GLY A 238 -13.80 4.66 -2.05
N ILE A 239 -14.96 4.40 -1.49
CA ILE A 239 -15.90 3.37 -1.92
C ILE A 239 -17.14 3.98 -2.57
N ARG A 240 -17.78 3.25 -3.45
CA ARG A 240 -19.04 3.66 -4.06
C ARG A 240 -20.16 3.48 -3.04
N THR A 241 -20.90 4.54 -2.79
CA THR A 241 -22.10 4.55 -1.96
C THR A 241 -23.29 5.12 -2.73
N PHE A 242 -24.41 5.30 -2.08
CA PHE A 242 -25.58 5.97 -2.64
C PHE A 242 -25.38 7.49 -2.83
N GLU A 243 -24.36 8.08 -2.17
CA GLU A 243 -24.08 9.51 -2.30
C GLU A 243 -23.50 9.83 -3.68
N SER A 244 -24.07 10.83 -4.35
CA SER A 244 -23.72 11.21 -5.72
C SER A 244 -23.02 12.57 -5.84
N TYR A 245 -22.96 13.36 -4.76
CA TYR A 245 -22.34 14.68 -4.77
C TYR A 245 -20.81 14.60 -4.88
N THR A 246 -20.22 13.56 -4.28
CA THR A 246 -18.80 13.23 -4.39
C THR A 246 -18.60 12.02 -5.29
N ARG A 247 -17.41 11.89 -5.88
CA ARG A 247 -17.08 10.75 -6.76
C ARG A 247 -17.20 9.41 -6.03
N ASN A 248 -16.70 9.35 -4.79
CA ASN A 248 -16.81 8.22 -3.88
C ASN A 248 -16.86 8.75 -2.44
N THR A 249 -17.21 7.90 -1.50
CA THR A 249 -17.14 8.18 -0.07
C THR A 249 -15.81 7.69 0.47
N LEU A 250 -14.99 8.60 1.04
CA LEU A 250 -13.74 8.24 1.68
C LEU A 250 -14.01 7.52 3.01
N ASP A 251 -13.56 6.28 3.12
CA ASP A 251 -13.74 5.46 4.31
C ASP A 251 -12.56 5.59 5.27
N LEU A 252 -12.57 6.62 6.10
CA LEU A 252 -11.53 6.82 7.11
C LEU A 252 -11.58 5.79 8.25
N GLN A 253 -12.71 5.12 8.46
CA GLN A 253 -12.82 4.03 9.45
C GLN A 253 -11.97 2.83 9.06
N SER A 254 -11.64 2.68 7.77
CA SER A 254 -10.77 1.62 7.29
C SER A 254 -9.41 1.63 8.00
N ILE A 255 -8.87 2.80 8.35
CA ILE A 255 -7.54 2.93 8.95
C ILE A 255 -7.46 2.21 10.30
N PRO A 256 -8.24 2.59 11.33
CA PRO A 256 -8.17 1.91 12.63
C PRO A 256 -8.67 0.45 12.58
N VAL A 257 -9.56 0.09 11.65
CA VAL A 257 -9.98 -1.30 11.47
C VAL A 257 -8.85 -2.14 10.90
N LEU A 258 -8.22 -1.69 9.81
CA LEU A 258 -7.10 -2.40 9.18
C LEU A 258 -5.90 -2.54 10.13
N ARG A 259 -5.63 -1.53 10.99
CA ARG A 259 -4.61 -1.64 12.05
C ARG A 259 -4.80 -2.84 12.98
N LYS A 260 -6.04 -3.28 13.21
CA LYS A 260 -6.33 -4.48 14.01
C LYS A 260 -6.23 -5.76 13.19
N LEU A 261 -6.54 -5.71 11.90
CA LEU A 261 -6.65 -6.89 11.03
C LEU A 261 -5.33 -7.24 10.37
N THR A 262 -4.52 -6.24 9.98
CA THR A 262 -3.28 -6.43 9.23
C THR A 262 -2.16 -5.56 9.78
N HIS A 263 -0.93 -5.95 9.48
CA HIS A 263 0.31 -5.21 9.78
C HIS A 263 0.77 -4.32 8.61
N LEU A 264 0.08 -4.39 7.46
CA LEU A 264 0.48 -3.68 6.24
C LEU A 264 0.28 -2.17 6.39
N PRO A 265 1.15 -1.33 5.82
CA PRO A 265 0.98 0.12 5.79
C PRO A 265 -0.27 0.54 5.02
N ILE A 266 -0.89 1.64 5.44
CA ILE A 266 -2.14 2.16 4.89
C ILE A 266 -1.95 3.58 4.41
N ILE A 267 -2.02 3.79 3.10
CA ILE A 267 -2.02 5.10 2.44
C ILE A 267 -3.46 5.50 2.12
N VAL A 268 -3.73 6.80 2.11
CA VAL A 268 -5.04 7.35 1.74
C VAL A 268 -4.91 8.27 0.53
N ASP A 269 -5.82 8.11 -0.43
CA ASP A 269 -5.94 8.91 -1.64
C ASP A 269 -7.24 9.72 -1.62
N PRO A 270 -7.24 10.93 -1.03
CA PRO A 270 -8.41 11.77 -0.94
C PRO A 270 -8.78 12.41 -2.30
N SER A 271 -7.81 12.54 -3.23
CA SER A 271 -8.06 13.09 -4.57
C SER A 271 -9.04 12.22 -5.35
N HIS A 272 -8.78 10.92 -5.43
CA HIS A 272 -9.67 9.99 -6.13
C HIS A 272 -10.94 9.66 -5.34
N ALA A 273 -10.93 9.82 -4.00
CA ALA A 273 -12.12 9.61 -3.20
C ALA A 273 -13.15 10.71 -3.46
N GLY A 274 -12.81 11.96 -3.18
CA GLY A 274 -13.73 13.08 -3.30
C GLY A 274 -14.03 13.50 -4.73
N GLY A 275 -13.03 13.42 -5.63
CA GLY A 275 -13.11 13.85 -7.01
C GLY A 275 -13.19 15.38 -7.19
N LYS A 276 -12.91 16.13 -6.12
CA LYS A 276 -12.97 17.60 -6.08
C LYS A 276 -11.81 18.15 -5.26
N TRP A 277 -11.02 19.06 -5.82
CA TRP A 277 -9.81 19.59 -5.21
C TRP A 277 -10.04 20.21 -3.82
N TRP A 278 -11.15 20.90 -3.60
CA TRP A 278 -11.44 21.59 -2.33
C TRP A 278 -11.75 20.64 -1.16
N LEU A 279 -12.03 19.35 -1.42
CA LEU A 279 -12.20 18.33 -0.38
C LEU A 279 -10.85 17.78 0.10
N VAL A 280 -9.81 17.84 -0.73
CA VAL A 280 -8.52 17.17 -0.49
C VAL A 280 -7.89 17.64 0.82
N ASP A 281 -7.89 18.95 1.09
CA ASP A 281 -7.28 19.55 2.30
C ASP A 281 -7.85 18.92 3.58
N SER A 282 -9.16 18.94 3.74
CA SER A 282 -9.84 18.42 4.93
C SER A 282 -9.69 16.90 5.07
N MET A 283 -9.83 16.18 3.96
CA MET A 283 -9.76 14.70 3.98
C MET A 283 -8.34 14.18 4.20
N ALA A 284 -7.33 14.86 3.68
CA ALA A 284 -5.93 14.54 3.92
C ALA A 284 -5.56 14.72 5.41
N MET A 285 -5.94 15.85 6.00
CA MET A 285 -5.73 16.08 7.44
C MET A 285 -6.44 15.05 8.30
N ALA A 286 -7.70 14.74 7.98
CA ALA A 286 -8.47 13.73 8.70
C ALA A 286 -7.86 12.32 8.57
N ALA A 287 -7.32 11.96 7.41
CA ALA A 287 -6.65 10.67 7.17
C ALA A 287 -5.40 10.52 8.05
N VAL A 288 -4.57 11.57 8.15
CA VAL A 288 -3.38 11.55 9.02
C VAL A 288 -3.78 11.49 10.48
N ALA A 289 -4.78 12.27 10.89
CA ALA A 289 -5.32 12.22 12.26
C ALA A 289 -5.91 10.84 12.63
N ALA A 290 -6.44 10.10 11.64
CA ALA A 290 -6.92 8.73 11.82
C ALA A 290 -5.77 7.69 11.86
N GLY A 291 -4.51 8.08 11.59
CA GLY A 291 -3.33 7.23 11.68
C GLY A 291 -2.86 6.63 10.34
N ALA A 292 -3.16 7.24 9.21
CA ALA A 292 -2.62 6.82 7.91
C ALA A 292 -1.08 6.87 7.88
N ASP A 293 -0.46 5.95 7.12
CA ASP A 293 0.99 5.87 6.90
C ASP A 293 1.47 6.70 5.70
N GLY A 294 0.55 7.35 5.02
CA GLY A 294 0.87 8.23 3.91
C GLY A 294 -0.37 8.77 3.22
N LEU A 295 -0.11 9.73 2.35
CA LEU A 295 -1.11 10.36 1.50
C LEU A 295 -0.69 10.26 0.04
N MET A 296 -1.68 10.06 -0.85
CA MET A 296 -1.50 10.17 -2.29
C MET A 296 -2.34 11.34 -2.80
N ILE A 297 -1.68 12.39 -3.29
CA ILE A 297 -2.32 13.65 -3.68
C ILE A 297 -2.04 13.94 -5.16
N GLU A 298 -3.09 14.24 -5.91
CA GLU A 298 -2.93 14.74 -7.28
C GLU A 298 -2.59 16.23 -7.28
N VAL A 299 -1.49 16.54 -7.94
CA VAL A 299 -0.98 17.91 -8.11
C VAL A 299 -0.79 18.19 -9.59
N HIS A 300 -1.28 19.32 -10.05
CA HIS A 300 -1.12 19.77 -11.43
C HIS A 300 -0.83 21.27 -11.47
N ASN A 301 0.13 21.70 -12.32
CA ASN A 301 0.49 23.10 -12.45
C ASN A 301 -0.64 23.95 -13.07
N ASP A 302 -1.40 23.37 -14.00
CA ASP A 302 -2.59 23.96 -14.60
C ASP A 302 -3.77 22.98 -14.69
N PRO A 303 -4.53 22.76 -13.59
CA PRO A 303 -5.61 21.78 -13.54
C PRO A 303 -6.72 21.99 -14.56
N GLU A 304 -6.88 23.21 -15.07
CA GLU A 304 -7.94 23.57 -16.06
C GLU A 304 -7.60 22.99 -17.46
N SER A 305 -6.31 22.86 -17.78
CA SER A 305 -5.82 22.28 -19.04
C SER A 305 -5.53 20.77 -18.97
N ALA A 306 -5.61 20.16 -17.78
CA ALA A 306 -5.27 18.77 -17.56
C ALA A 306 -6.06 17.80 -18.45
N LEU A 307 -5.35 16.87 -19.10
CA LEU A 307 -5.96 15.83 -19.95
C LEU A 307 -6.75 14.79 -19.12
N CYS A 308 -6.50 14.73 -17.80
CA CYS A 308 -7.14 13.78 -16.90
C CYS A 308 -7.33 14.36 -15.50
N ASP A 309 -8.55 14.22 -14.97
CA ASP A 309 -8.92 14.46 -13.55
C ASP A 309 -8.49 15.82 -12.95
N GLY A 310 -8.43 16.89 -13.77
CA GLY A 310 -8.04 18.22 -13.30
C GLY A 310 -8.91 18.76 -12.15
N ALA A 311 -10.21 18.41 -12.12
CA ALA A 311 -11.16 18.86 -11.10
C ALA A 311 -10.78 18.43 -9.66
N GLN A 312 -9.97 17.40 -9.50
CA GLN A 312 -9.52 16.88 -8.20
C GLN A 312 -8.06 17.20 -7.88
N SER A 313 -7.33 17.81 -8.81
CA SER A 313 -5.92 18.14 -8.68
C SER A 313 -5.70 19.46 -7.94
N LEU A 314 -4.75 19.47 -6.99
CA LEU A 314 -4.31 20.69 -6.33
C LEU A 314 -3.30 21.43 -7.21
N LYS A 315 -3.32 22.77 -7.17
CA LYS A 315 -2.19 23.58 -7.66
C LYS A 315 -1.01 23.46 -6.68
N PRO A 316 0.25 23.56 -7.13
CA PRO A 316 1.45 23.40 -6.28
C PRO A 316 1.42 24.24 -5.00
N LYS A 317 0.95 25.49 -5.07
CA LYS A 317 0.80 26.36 -3.90
C LYS A 317 -0.19 25.79 -2.86
N LYS A 318 -1.29 25.20 -3.32
CA LYS A 318 -2.29 24.58 -2.43
C LYS A 318 -1.74 23.30 -1.78
N TYR A 319 -0.94 22.56 -2.53
CA TYR A 319 -0.23 21.40 -1.98
C TYR A 319 0.76 21.82 -0.87
N ASP A 320 1.55 22.88 -1.07
CA ASP A 320 2.47 23.41 -0.06
C ASP A 320 1.71 23.84 1.23
N GLU A 321 0.58 24.56 1.08
CA GLU A 321 -0.28 24.94 2.20
C GLU A 321 -0.82 23.71 2.97
N LEU A 322 -1.19 22.65 2.24
CA LEU A 322 -1.68 21.38 2.82
C LEU A 322 -0.57 20.68 3.61
N ILE A 323 0.63 20.55 3.05
CA ILE A 323 1.73 19.82 3.72
C ILE A 323 2.10 20.48 5.05
N LYS A 324 2.10 21.81 5.15
CA LYS A 324 2.34 22.51 6.40
C LYS A 324 1.34 22.14 7.50
N LYS A 325 0.06 21.97 7.15
CA LYS A 325 -0.98 21.52 8.10
C LYS A 325 -0.83 20.04 8.44
N VAL A 326 -0.59 19.22 7.43
CA VAL A 326 -0.38 17.77 7.60
C VAL A 326 0.80 17.48 8.51
N SER A 327 1.94 18.21 8.36
CA SER A 327 3.11 18.05 9.22
C SER A 327 2.82 18.33 10.70
N GLN A 328 1.96 19.31 10.99
CA GLN A 328 1.55 19.59 12.37
C GLN A 328 0.71 18.45 12.96
N ILE A 329 -0.23 17.90 12.19
CA ILE A 329 -1.06 16.77 12.63
C ILE A 329 -0.22 15.51 12.75
N ALA A 330 0.70 15.27 11.84
CA ALA A 330 1.63 14.14 11.88
C ALA A 330 2.40 14.11 13.21
N GLY A 331 2.93 15.26 13.65
CA GLY A 331 3.59 15.38 14.96
C GLY A 331 2.68 15.04 16.14
N VAL A 332 1.40 15.38 16.08
CA VAL A 332 0.41 15.05 17.12
C VAL A 332 0.16 13.55 17.23
N VAL A 333 0.16 12.83 16.10
CA VAL A 333 -0.07 11.37 16.04
C VAL A 333 1.22 10.54 16.05
N GLY A 334 2.38 11.17 16.32
CA GLY A 334 3.67 10.49 16.44
C GLY A 334 4.30 10.08 15.12
N LYS A 335 3.94 10.75 14.00
CA LYS A 335 4.49 10.47 12.68
C LYS A 335 5.39 11.59 12.17
N THR A 336 6.34 11.25 11.27
CA THR A 336 7.27 12.16 10.61
C THR A 336 7.21 11.98 9.08
N ILE A 337 7.31 13.09 8.34
CA ILE A 337 7.40 13.08 6.86
C ILE A 337 8.85 12.85 6.43
#